data_73c08db8da6fafef1129940b5b1ac032
#
_entry.id   73c08db8da6fafef1129940b5b1ac032
#
_cell.length_a   1.000
_cell.length_b   1.000
_cell.length_c   1.000
_cell.angle_alpha   90.00
_cell.angle_beta   90.00
_cell.angle_gamma   90.00
#
_symmetry.space_group_name_H-M   'P 1'
#
loop_
_entity.id
_entity.type
_entity.pdbx_description
1 polymer ?
#
loop_
_entity_poly.entity_id
_entity_poly.type
_entity_poly.pdbx_seq_one_letter_code
_entity_poly.pdbx_strand_id
1 'polypeptide(L)'
;MKFSGTVTLQYDTPFSPFKTSELQEGLDWLARSGFDGAEVCISSYESIDVAKVREELDKRHLGCSTISTGQARTLENISLLHTGEPLKKAQERLKQHIDAAAILGSKVTLGLLRGIGAPGMGKQDKYYLAKNMEPIIDYACQKNVTIILEAINRYETALLNSADAVMDFIENDLGNAECMGVLWDIFHANIEDVSFEAAIDRMGSRLGHVHMADSNRMFPGYGHIDFEAITRKLAATGFDQYMSFECFNQPTLELVREESGRFIQKLREIAKQ
;
A
#
# COMPACT_ATOMS: atom_id res chain seq x y z
N MET A 1 8.29 -14.23 1.06
CA MET A 1 7.77 -13.07 1.82
C MET A 1 8.89 -12.07 2.02
N LYS A 2 8.69 -10.80 1.67
CA LYS A 2 9.66 -9.70 1.76
C LYS A 2 9.13 -8.63 2.71
N PHE A 3 9.99 -7.77 3.22
CA PHE A 3 9.60 -6.70 4.14
C PHE A 3 10.07 -5.35 3.61
N SER A 4 9.23 -4.33 3.72
CA SER A 4 9.55 -2.95 3.36
C SER A 4 9.13 -1.97 4.46
N GLY A 5 9.71 -0.81 4.43
CA GLY A 5 9.32 0.30 5.30
C GLY A 5 9.04 1.55 4.49
N THR A 6 8.18 2.41 5.03
CA THR A 6 7.74 3.63 4.37
C THR A 6 8.83 4.70 4.40
N VAL A 7 9.11 5.29 3.24
CA VAL A 7 9.96 6.49 3.10
C VAL A 7 9.23 7.56 2.31
N THR A 8 9.47 8.82 2.65
CA THR A 8 8.83 9.97 2.03
C THR A 8 9.83 10.77 1.20
N LEU A 9 9.42 11.18 0.01
CA LEU A 9 10.26 11.92 -0.92
C LEU A 9 9.97 13.42 -0.95
N GLN A 10 8.77 13.85 -0.55
CA GLN A 10 8.33 15.24 -0.67
C GLN A 10 7.71 15.81 0.61
N TYR A 11 6.90 15.04 1.32
CA TYR A 11 6.16 15.49 2.50
C TYR A 11 6.23 14.44 3.60
N ASP A 12 6.46 14.88 4.82
CA ASP A 12 6.50 13.99 5.98
C ASP A 12 5.15 13.28 6.19
N THR A 13 5.23 12.06 6.73
CA THR A 13 4.06 11.27 7.12
C THR A 13 4.28 10.67 8.51
N PRO A 14 3.22 10.47 9.32
CA PRO A 14 3.34 9.79 10.60
C PRO A 14 3.70 8.30 10.48
N PHE A 15 3.65 7.74 9.28
CA PHE A 15 3.94 6.33 8.99
C PHE A 15 5.42 6.06 8.63
N SER A 16 6.20 7.11 8.41
CA SER A 16 7.66 6.96 8.20
C SER A 16 8.41 7.32 9.47
N PRO A 17 9.37 6.49 9.93
CA PRO A 17 10.20 6.83 11.06
C PRO A 17 11.28 7.89 10.73
N PHE A 18 11.35 8.35 9.49
CA PHE A 18 12.28 9.38 9.02
C PHE A 18 11.54 10.47 8.28
N LYS A 19 11.98 11.71 8.48
CA LYS A 19 11.49 12.86 7.72
C LYS A 19 12.04 12.86 6.30
N THR A 20 11.42 13.62 5.42
CA THR A 20 11.88 13.81 4.04
C THR A 20 13.33 14.32 3.98
N SER A 21 13.73 15.21 4.92
CA SER A 21 15.10 15.71 5.02
C SER A 21 16.11 14.64 5.47
N GLU A 22 15.66 13.51 6.01
CA GLU A 22 16.45 12.38 6.50
C GLU A 22 16.40 11.17 5.55
N LEU A 23 15.99 11.36 4.28
CA LEU A 23 15.77 10.26 3.31
C LEU A 23 16.96 9.31 3.22
N GLN A 24 18.20 9.82 3.13
CA GLN A 24 19.38 8.97 3.00
C GLN A 24 19.60 8.12 4.25
N GLU A 25 19.41 8.71 5.44
CA GLU A 25 19.51 7.98 6.72
C GLU A 25 18.40 6.91 6.82
N GLY A 26 17.18 7.22 6.37
CA GLY A 26 16.05 6.29 6.33
C GLY A 26 16.34 5.09 5.42
N LEU A 27 16.88 5.31 4.23
CA LEU A 27 17.26 4.24 3.31
C LEU A 27 18.42 3.39 3.87
N ASP A 28 19.41 4.02 4.48
CA ASP A 28 20.51 3.31 5.15
C ASP A 28 20.02 2.49 6.33
N TRP A 29 19.03 3.01 7.09
CA TRP A 29 18.41 2.29 8.19
C TRP A 29 17.63 1.07 7.69
N LEU A 30 16.83 1.19 6.62
CA LEU A 30 16.14 0.05 6.03
C LEU A 30 17.12 -1.07 5.68
N ALA A 31 18.21 -0.74 4.99
CA ALA A 31 19.23 -1.73 4.59
C ALA A 31 19.87 -2.40 5.80
N ARG A 32 20.30 -1.62 6.82
CA ARG A 32 20.94 -2.16 8.02
C ARG A 32 20.00 -2.97 8.92
N SER A 33 18.71 -2.63 8.94
CA SER A 33 17.69 -3.31 9.72
C SER A 33 17.14 -4.57 9.05
N GLY A 34 17.67 -4.90 7.86
CA GLY A 34 17.33 -6.14 7.16
C GLY A 34 16.02 -6.09 6.38
N PHE A 35 15.55 -4.91 5.98
CA PHE A 35 14.46 -4.79 5.03
C PHE A 35 14.89 -5.20 3.63
N ASP A 36 13.93 -5.70 2.83
CA ASP A 36 14.15 -6.08 1.43
C ASP A 36 13.83 -4.93 0.48
N GLY A 37 13.15 -3.88 0.96
CA GLY A 37 12.74 -2.76 0.11
C GLY A 37 12.19 -1.57 0.86
N ALA A 38 11.83 -0.56 0.08
CA ALA A 38 11.14 0.64 0.54
C ALA A 38 9.76 0.76 -0.12
N GLU A 39 8.79 1.22 0.64
CA GLU A 39 7.56 1.79 0.12
C GLU A 39 7.74 3.30 -0.01
N VAL A 40 7.55 3.85 -1.20
CA VAL A 40 7.82 5.27 -1.45
C VAL A 40 6.53 6.09 -1.55
N CYS A 41 6.46 7.18 -0.78
CA CYS A 41 5.35 8.12 -0.85
C CYS A 41 5.69 9.24 -1.85
N ILE A 42 4.92 9.34 -2.94
CA ILE A 42 5.09 10.37 -3.97
C ILE A 42 3.76 11.09 -4.17
N SER A 43 3.74 12.41 -4.01
CA SER A 43 2.58 13.26 -4.28
C SER A 43 2.56 13.72 -5.73
N SER A 44 3.69 14.25 -6.24
CA SER A 44 3.82 14.76 -7.62
C SER A 44 5.22 14.48 -8.18
N TYR A 45 5.37 14.66 -9.48
CA TYR A 45 6.63 14.36 -10.19
C TYR A 45 7.40 15.60 -10.65
N GLU A 46 6.98 16.79 -10.26
CA GLU A 46 7.63 18.05 -10.66
C GLU A 46 9.07 18.18 -10.15
N SER A 47 9.34 17.60 -8.95
CA SER A 47 10.64 17.67 -8.30
C SER A 47 11.28 16.30 -8.07
N ILE A 48 10.66 15.21 -8.55
CA ILE A 48 11.15 13.84 -8.33
C ILE A 48 11.80 13.30 -9.59
N ASP A 49 13.08 12.98 -9.48
CA ASP A 49 13.81 12.19 -10.46
C ASP A 49 13.72 10.71 -10.08
N VAL A 50 12.81 9.99 -10.74
CA VAL A 50 12.54 8.59 -10.44
C VAL A 50 13.76 7.69 -10.70
N ALA A 51 14.61 8.04 -11.69
CA ALA A 51 15.83 7.29 -11.98
C ALA A 51 16.82 7.40 -10.82
N LYS A 52 16.95 8.59 -10.22
CA LYS A 52 17.78 8.76 -9.01
C LYS A 52 17.23 8.00 -7.81
N VAL A 53 15.89 7.96 -7.65
CA VAL A 53 15.28 7.13 -6.60
C VAL A 53 15.66 5.66 -6.79
N ARG A 54 15.58 5.15 -8.04
CA ARG A 54 16.01 3.78 -8.37
C ARG A 54 17.48 3.57 -8.01
N GLU A 55 18.39 4.47 -8.42
CA GLU A 55 19.81 4.38 -8.11
C GLU A 55 20.09 4.34 -6.60
N GLU A 56 19.40 5.16 -5.81
CA GLU A 56 19.56 5.20 -4.35
C GLU A 56 19.10 3.90 -3.67
N LEU A 57 18.03 3.29 -4.19
CA LEU A 57 17.59 1.97 -3.73
C LEU A 57 18.59 0.87 -4.13
N ASP A 58 19.07 0.87 -5.38
CA ASP A 58 20.01 -0.12 -5.90
C ASP A 58 21.36 -0.10 -5.15
N LYS A 59 21.88 1.07 -4.81
CA LYS A 59 23.10 1.22 -4.00
C LYS A 59 23.03 0.49 -2.66
N ARG A 60 21.79 0.28 -2.14
CA ARG A 60 21.52 -0.35 -0.85
C ARG A 60 20.93 -1.74 -0.97
N HIS A 61 20.84 -2.27 -2.19
CA HIS A 61 20.18 -3.55 -2.50
C HIS A 61 18.72 -3.61 -2.03
N LEU A 62 18.03 -2.47 -2.03
CA LEU A 62 16.62 -2.37 -1.69
C LEU A 62 15.75 -2.41 -2.96
N GLY A 63 14.67 -3.19 -2.93
CA GLY A 63 13.60 -3.09 -3.91
C GLY A 63 12.69 -1.90 -3.61
N CYS A 64 11.79 -1.58 -4.57
CA CYS A 64 10.63 -0.74 -4.31
C CYS A 64 9.39 -1.62 -4.21
N SER A 65 8.71 -1.62 -3.07
CA SER A 65 7.54 -2.49 -2.86
C SER A 65 6.31 -1.93 -3.57
N THR A 66 6.00 -0.68 -3.34
CA THR A 66 4.90 0.05 -3.97
C THR A 66 5.12 1.56 -3.89
N ILE A 67 4.39 2.31 -4.73
CA ILE A 67 4.26 3.77 -4.64
C ILE A 67 2.93 4.08 -3.96
N SER A 68 2.98 4.71 -2.78
CA SER A 68 1.80 5.19 -2.06
C SER A 68 1.28 6.49 -2.63
N THR A 69 -0.03 6.57 -2.93
CA THR A 69 -0.68 7.68 -3.63
C THR A 69 -1.50 8.61 -2.72
N GLY A 70 -1.62 8.29 -1.44
CA GLY A 70 -2.50 9.01 -0.50
C GLY A 70 -2.19 10.50 -0.36
N GLN A 71 -0.92 10.90 -0.41
CA GLN A 71 -0.52 12.30 -0.33
C GLN A 71 -1.08 13.15 -1.47
N ALA A 72 -1.12 12.64 -2.71
CA ALA A 72 -1.69 13.35 -3.85
C ALA A 72 -3.15 13.75 -3.62
N ARG A 73 -3.96 12.84 -3.05
CA ARG A 73 -5.35 13.14 -2.71
C ARG A 73 -5.46 14.25 -1.67
N THR A 74 -4.71 14.12 -0.59
CA THR A 74 -4.83 15.04 0.56
C THR A 74 -4.35 16.44 0.21
N LEU A 75 -3.23 16.56 -0.51
CA LEU A 75 -2.59 17.83 -0.80
C LEU A 75 -3.21 18.57 -1.99
N GLU A 76 -3.69 17.83 -3.00
CA GLU A 76 -4.21 18.42 -4.24
C GLU A 76 -5.73 18.34 -4.37
N ASN A 77 -6.41 17.71 -3.41
CA ASN A 77 -7.86 17.50 -3.42
C ASN A 77 -8.37 16.86 -4.73
N ILE A 78 -7.65 15.84 -5.21
CA ILE A 78 -8.00 15.08 -6.41
C ILE A 78 -8.47 13.68 -6.04
N SER A 79 -9.40 13.11 -6.80
CA SER A 79 -9.78 11.69 -6.65
C SER A 79 -10.51 11.19 -7.89
N LEU A 80 -10.60 9.86 -8.02
CA LEU A 80 -11.35 9.20 -9.10
C LEU A 80 -12.87 9.33 -8.97
N LEU A 81 -13.39 9.72 -7.81
CA LEU A 81 -14.82 10.03 -7.63
C LEU A 81 -15.17 11.50 -7.83
N HIS A 82 -14.22 12.35 -8.14
CA HIS A 82 -14.50 13.71 -8.57
C HIS A 82 -14.98 13.74 -10.03
N THR A 83 -15.41 14.91 -10.48
CA THR A 83 -15.79 15.18 -11.87
C THR A 83 -14.94 16.33 -12.44
N GLY A 84 -14.94 16.51 -13.76
CA GLY A 84 -14.25 17.61 -14.42
C GLY A 84 -12.73 17.58 -14.23
N GLU A 85 -12.14 18.73 -13.95
CA GLU A 85 -10.69 18.90 -13.87
C GLU A 85 -10.01 18.10 -12.73
N PRO A 86 -10.57 18.01 -11.51
CA PRO A 86 -9.98 17.18 -10.46
C PRO A 86 -9.90 15.69 -10.80
N LEU A 87 -10.89 15.15 -11.53
CA LEU A 87 -10.85 13.79 -12.03
C LEU A 87 -9.73 13.59 -13.05
N LYS A 88 -9.61 14.50 -14.03
CA LYS A 88 -8.55 14.42 -15.03
C LYS A 88 -7.16 14.46 -14.39
N LYS A 89 -6.97 15.34 -13.40
CA LYS A 89 -5.72 15.39 -12.64
C LYS A 89 -5.44 14.10 -11.88
N ALA A 90 -6.45 13.48 -11.27
CA ALA A 90 -6.29 12.21 -10.59
C ALA A 90 -5.88 11.08 -11.56
N GLN A 91 -6.51 11.03 -12.73
CA GLN A 91 -6.17 10.07 -13.78
C GLN A 91 -4.76 10.29 -14.32
N GLU A 92 -4.37 11.53 -14.59
CA GLU A 92 -3.01 11.86 -15.03
C GLU A 92 -1.97 11.50 -13.96
N ARG A 93 -2.25 11.84 -12.70
CA ARG A 93 -1.38 11.48 -11.58
C ARG A 93 -1.18 9.98 -11.46
N LEU A 94 -2.23 9.16 -11.63
CA LEU A 94 -2.10 7.71 -11.62
C LEU A 94 -1.27 7.19 -12.78
N LYS A 95 -1.37 7.78 -13.98
CA LYS A 95 -0.49 7.42 -15.10
C LYS A 95 0.98 7.74 -14.80
N GLN A 96 1.25 8.89 -14.19
CA GLN A 96 2.61 9.22 -13.72
C GLN A 96 3.12 8.23 -12.67
N HIS A 97 2.28 7.80 -11.73
CA HIS A 97 2.64 6.76 -10.77
C HIS A 97 2.93 5.42 -11.45
N ILE A 98 2.17 5.06 -12.49
CA ILE A 98 2.39 3.84 -13.27
C ILE A 98 3.72 3.92 -14.03
N ASP A 99 4.05 5.04 -14.66
CA ASP A 99 5.34 5.23 -15.33
C ASP A 99 6.51 5.15 -14.35
N ALA A 100 6.38 5.77 -13.18
CA ALA A 100 7.37 5.67 -12.12
C ALA A 100 7.51 4.24 -11.58
N ALA A 101 6.39 3.54 -11.39
CA ALA A 101 6.39 2.14 -10.95
C ALA A 101 7.09 1.22 -11.95
N ALA A 102 6.92 1.45 -13.25
CA ALA A 102 7.63 0.71 -14.30
C ALA A 102 9.15 0.89 -14.21
N ILE A 103 9.64 2.10 -13.88
CA ILE A 103 11.07 2.38 -13.65
C ILE A 103 11.57 1.73 -12.36
N LEU A 104 10.78 1.83 -11.27
CA LEU A 104 11.15 1.32 -9.96
C LEU A 104 10.97 -0.21 -9.82
N GLY A 105 10.32 -0.87 -10.78
CA GLY A 105 9.96 -2.28 -10.68
C GLY A 105 8.98 -2.55 -9.54
N SER A 106 8.04 -1.63 -9.30
CA SER A 106 7.12 -1.66 -8.17
C SER A 106 5.65 -1.75 -8.60
N LYS A 107 4.77 -1.78 -7.62
CA LYS A 107 3.33 -1.63 -7.79
C LYS A 107 2.88 -0.19 -7.51
N VAL A 108 1.62 0.12 -7.78
CA VAL A 108 0.98 1.40 -7.42
C VAL A 108 -0.15 1.12 -6.43
N THR A 109 -0.06 1.68 -5.23
CA THR A 109 -1.14 1.60 -4.23
C THR A 109 -2.24 2.60 -4.59
N LEU A 110 -3.46 2.11 -4.75
CA LEU A 110 -4.66 2.92 -4.89
C LEU A 110 -5.49 2.84 -3.60
N GLY A 111 -5.13 3.68 -2.65
CA GLY A 111 -5.86 3.91 -1.41
C GLY A 111 -6.91 5.02 -1.57
N LEU A 112 -6.86 6.04 -0.73
CA LEU A 112 -7.85 7.14 -0.71
C LEU A 112 -7.92 7.98 -1.99
N LEU A 113 -6.93 7.90 -2.88
CA LEU A 113 -6.99 8.58 -4.19
C LEU A 113 -8.16 8.07 -5.06
N ARG A 114 -8.68 6.85 -4.80
CA ARG A 114 -9.91 6.37 -5.42
C ARG A 114 -11.14 7.21 -5.07
N GLY A 115 -11.12 7.94 -3.96
CA GLY A 115 -12.24 8.67 -3.37
C GLY A 115 -12.78 7.97 -2.13
N ILE A 116 -13.44 8.75 -1.26
CA ILE A 116 -13.97 8.23 0.01
C ILE A 116 -15.43 7.74 -0.08
N GLY A 117 -16.09 7.98 -1.21
CA GLY A 117 -17.51 7.67 -1.38
C GLY A 117 -18.42 8.54 -0.50
N ALA A 118 -19.72 8.33 -0.64
CA ALA A 118 -20.73 8.98 0.20
C ALA A 118 -21.63 7.94 0.87
N PRO A 119 -22.01 8.13 2.14
CA PRO A 119 -22.93 7.22 2.82
C PRO A 119 -24.22 7.00 2.02
N GLY A 120 -24.58 5.74 1.81
CA GLY A 120 -25.75 5.35 1.03
C GLY A 120 -25.60 5.36 -0.49
N MET A 121 -24.48 5.84 -1.03
CA MET A 121 -24.21 5.93 -2.48
C MET A 121 -23.37 4.78 -3.05
N GLY A 122 -23.10 3.74 -2.27
CA GLY A 122 -22.12 2.70 -2.59
C GLY A 122 -22.23 2.08 -3.99
N LYS A 123 -23.45 1.79 -4.50
CA LYS A 123 -23.61 1.26 -5.87
C LYS A 123 -23.25 2.29 -6.94
N GLN A 124 -23.66 3.54 -6.75
CA GLN A 124 -23.38 4.62 -7.70
C GLN A 124 -21.90 4.99 -7.68
N ASP A 125 -21.30 5.08 -6.50
CA ASP A 125 -19.87 5.36 -6.34
C ASP A 125 -19.01 4.26 -6.96
N LYS A 126 -19.35 2.97 -6.77
CA LYS A 126 -18.68 1.87 -7.43
C LYS A 126 -18.75 1.95 -8.96
N TYR A 127 -19.92 2.24 -9.50
CA TYR A 127 -20.11 2.42 -10.95
C TYR A 127 -19.22 3.54 -11.51
N TYR A 128 -19.20 4.71 -10.88
CA TYR A 128 -18.37 5.81 -11.34
C TYR A 128 -16.88 5.53 -11.14
N LEU A 129 -16.51 4.90 -10.02
CA LEU A 129 -15.13 4.49 -9.78
C LEU A 129 -14.66 3.53 -10.88
N ALA A 130 -15.41 2.48 -11.17
CA ALA A 130 -15.07 1.51 -12.22
C ALA A 130 -14.87 2.22 -13.56
N LYS A 131 -15.84 3.03 -13.99
CA LYS A 131 -15.77 3.80 -15.24
C LYS A 131 -14.55 4.72 -15.30
N ASN A 132 -14.22 5.39 -14.19
CA ASN A 132 -13.10 6.33 -14.15
C ASN A 132 -11.74 5.62 -14.03
N MET A 133 -11.73 4.33 -13.63
CA MET A 133 -10.55 3.48 -13.60
C MET A 133 -10.22 2.83 -14.94
N GLU A 134 -11.18 2.61 -15.84
CA GLU A 134 -10.95 1.94 -17.14
C GLU A 134 -9.68 2.42 -17.87
N PRO A 135 -9.51 3.75 -18.16
CA PRO A 135 -8.34 4.23 -18.90
C PRO A 135 -7.03 4.11 -18.11
N ILE A 136 -7.10 3.93 -16.80
CA ILE A 136 -5.93 3.75 -15.93
C ILE A 136 -5.53 2.28 -15.89
N ILE A 137 -6.50 1.38 -15.83
CA ILE A 137 -6.29 -0.07 -15.89
C ILE A 137 -5.66 -0.44 -17.22
N ASP A 138 -6.22 0.04 -18.34
CA ASP A 138 -5.65 -0.19 -19.67
C ASP A 138 -4.19 0.26 -19.76
N TYR A 139 -3.90 1.45 -19.20
CA TYR A 139 -2.54 1.99 -19.17
C TYR A 139 -1.59 1.13 -18.31
N ALA A 140 -2.03 0.71 -17.13
CA ALA A 140 -1.25 -0.12 -16.23
C ALA A 140 -0.93 -1.49 -16.85
N CYS A 141 -1.93 -2.13 -17.48
CA CYS A 141 -1.72 -3.39 -18.18
C CYS A 141 -0.73 -3.25 -19.35
N GLN A 142 -0.80 -2.18 -20.14
CA GLN A 142 0.16 -1.91 -21.22
C GLN A 142 1.60 -1.71 -20.70
N LYS A 143 1.75 -1.17 -19.49
CA LYS A 143 3.05 -0.96 -18.84
C LYS A 143 3.53 -2.15 -18.02
N ASN A 144 2.76 -3.24 -17.92
CA ASN A 144 3.00 -4.38 -17.03
C ASN A 144 3.17 -3.96 -15.55
N VAL A 145 2.40 -2.98 -15.11
CA VAL A 145 2.37 -2.50 -13.73
C VAL A 145 1.08 -2.94 -13.05
N THR A 146 1.18 -3.50 -11.87
CA THR A 146 0.02 -3.86 -11.06
C THR A 146 -0.43 -2.68 -10.20
N ILE A 147 -1.71 -2.33 -10.27
CA ILE A 147 -2.38 -1.45 -9.32
C ILE A 147 -2.95 -2.33 -8.21
N ILE A 148 -2.58 -2.04 -6.97
CA ILE A 148 -3.11 -2.71 -5.79
C ILE A 148 -4.13 -1.82 -5.10
N LEU A 149 -5.38 -2.27 -5.09
CA LEU A 149 -6.50 -1.55 -4.50
C LEU A 149 -6.59 -1.90 -3.02
N GLU A 150 -6.58 -0.89 -2.17
CA GLU A 150 -6.55 -1.06 -0.73
C GLU A 150 -7.97 -1.17 -0.15
N ALA A 151 -8.20 -2.18 0.71
CA ALA A 151 -9.38 -2.23 1.57
C ALA A 151 -9.17 -1.28 2.77
N ILE A 152 -10.00 -0.24 2.90
CA ILE A 152 -9.86 0.79 3.94
C ILE A 152 -11.13 0.83 4.79
N ASN A 153 -10.99 0.89 6.10
CA ASN A 153 -12.07 0.78 7.07
C ASN A 153 -13.18 1.86 6.91
N ARG A 154 -14.35 1.57 7.47
CA ARG A 154 -15.59 2.38 7.40
C ARG A 154 -15.50 3.76 8.05
N TYR A 155 -14.49 4.01 8.88
CA TYR A 155 -14.29 5.32 9.50
C TYR A 155 -13.57 6.30 8.58
N GLU A 156 -12.86 5.78 7.56
CA GLU A 156 -12.10 6.58 6.60
C GLU A 156 -12.75 6.66 5.22
N THR A 157 -13.53 5.66 4.83
CA THR A 157 -14.23 5.63 3.53
C THR A 157 -15.56 4.88 3.63
N ALA A 158 -16.54 5.27 2.81
CA ALA A 158 -17.80 4.56 2.67
C ALA A 158 -17.77 3.49 1.55
N LEU A 159 -16.58 3.16 1.02
CA LEU A 159 -16.43 2.39 -0.20
C LEU A 159 -15.29 1.36 -0.11
N LEU A 160 -15.58 0.09 -0.45
CA LEU A 160 -14.59 -1.00 -0.54
C LEU A 160 -13.82 -1.20 0.77
N ASN A 161 -14.56 -1.51 1.84
CA ASN A 161 -14.00 -1.53 3.19
C ASN A 161 -13.31 -2.85 3.55
N SER A 162 -13.73 -4.00 2.98
CA SER A 162 -13.20 -5.33 3.30
C SER A 162 -12.47 -5.96 2.11
N ALA A 163 -11.70 -7.01 2.37
CA ALA A 163 -11.07 -7.84 1.35
C ALA A 163 -12.10 -8.38 0.35
N ASP A 164 -13.25 -8.90 0.83
CA ASP A 164 -14.34 -9.36 -0.03
C ASP A 164 -14.87 -8.25 -0.93
N ALA A 165 -15.11 -7.05 -0.38
CA ALA A 165 -15.65 -5.93 -1.15
C ALA A 165 -14.69 -5.48 -2.27
N VAL A 166 -13.39 -5.50 -2.01
CA VAL A 166 -12.37 -5.18 -3.03
C VAL A 166 -12.28 -6.28 -4.08
N MET A 167 -12.28 -7.55 -3.68
CA MET A 167 -12.25 -8.68 -4.61
C MET A 167 -13.50 -8.71 -5.49
N ASP A 168 -14.69 -8.54 -4.91
CA ASP A 168 -15.94 -8.46 -5.68
C ASP A 168 -15.91 -7.31 -6.71
N PHE A 169 -15.35 -6.16 -6.32
CA PHE A 169 -15.21 -5.03 -7.22
C PHE A 169 -14.25 -5.31 -8.37
N ILE A 170 -13.09 -5.94 -8.11
CA ILE A 170 -12.14 -6.33 -9.16
C ILE A 170 -12.77 -7.34 -10.12
N GLU A 171 -13.46 -8.36 -9.58
CA GLU A 171 -14.02 -9.46 -10.36
C GLU A 171 -15.24 -9.03 -11.20
N ASN A 172 -16.14 -8.25 -10.62
CA ASN A 172 -17.45 -7.95 -11.21
C ASN A 172 -17.52 -6.58 -11.90
N ASP A 173 -16.84 -5.56 -11.35
CA ASP A 173 -16.94 -4.18 -11.84
C ASP A 173 -15.74 -3.77 -12.72
N LEU A 174 -14.55 -4.39 -12.51
CA LEU A 174 -13.33 -4.09 -13.26
C LEU A 174 -12.95 -5.17 -14.29
N GLY A 175 -13.90 -6.04 -14.66
CA GLY A 175 -13.67 -7.08 -15.67
C GLY A 175 -12.58 -8.08 -15.31
N ASN A 176 -12.27 -8.25 -14.04
CA ASN A 176 -11.24 -9.13 -13.52
C ASN A 176 -9.84 -8.88 -14.13
N ALA A 177 -9.50 -7.62 -14.41
CA ALA A 177 -8.27 -7.24 -15.10
C ALA A 177 -7.02 -7.80 -14.40
N GLU A 178 -6.09 -8.37 -15.18
CA GLU A 178 -4.89 -9.06 -14.65
C GLU A 178 -3.93 -8.12 -13.92
N CYS A 179 -3.89 -6.85 -14.33
CA CYS A 179 -3.04 -5.82 -13.70
C CYS A 179 -3.66 -5.20 -12.42
N MET A 180 -4.77 -5.76 -11.91
CA MET A 180 -5.36 -5.39 -10.64
C MET A 180 -5.02 -6.40 -9.56
N GLY A 181 -4.65 -5.91 -8.37
CA GLY A 181 -4.42 -6.71 -7.18
C GLY A 181 -5.01 -6.04 -5.95
N VAL A 182 -4.77 -6.62 -4.79
CA VAL A 182 -5.25 -6.14 -3.50
C VAL A 182 -4.06 -5.76 -2.63
N LEU A 183 -4.17 -4.61 -1.97
CA LEU A 183 -3.41 -4.28 -0.78
C LEU A 183 -4.30 -4.57 0.43
N TRP A 184 -3.82 -5.41 1.33
CA TRP A 184 -4.50 -5.77 2.55
C TRP A 184 -3.79 -5.15 3.75
N ASP A 185 -4.43 -4.14 4.36
CA ASP A 185 -3.95 -3.52 5.59
C ASP A 185 -4.58 -4.25 6.79
N ILE A 186 -3.74 -4.85 7.63
CA ILE A 186 -4.15 -5.64 8.79
C ILE A 186 -4.93 -4.79 9.80
N PHE A 187 -4.59 -3.50 9.96
CA PHE A 187 -5.33 -2.59 10.83
C PHE A 187 -6.77 -2.36 10.32
N HIS A 188 -6.93 -2.13 9.01
CA HIS A 188 -8.26 -1.98 8.42
C HIS A 188 -9.04 -3.29 8.45
N ALA A 189 -8.40 -4.40 8.15
CA ALA A 189 -8.97 -5.73 8.19
C ALA A 189 -9.46 -6.13 9.59
N ASN A 190 -8.75 -5.75 10.65
CA ASN A 190 -9.18 -5.97 12.03
C ASN A 190 -10.52 -5.30 12.37
N ILE A 191 -10.92 -4.28 11.62
CA ILE A 191 -12.21 -3.57 11.80
C ILE A 191 -13.30 -4.17 10.90
N GLU A 192 -12.95 -4.64 9.69
CA GLU A 192 -13.90 -4.92 8.62
C GLU A 192 -14.03 -6.39 8.24
N ASP A 193 -12.93 -7.15 8.26
CA ASP A 193 -12.95 -8.54 7.83
C ASP A 193 -13.45 -9.46 8.97
N VAL A 194 -14.24 -10.45 8.62
CA VAL A 194 -14.80 -11.40 9.60
C VAL A 194 -13.71 -12.32 10.16
N SER A 195 -12.70 -12.65 9.34
CA SER A 195 -11.56 -13.49 9.70
C SER A 195 -10.39 -13.14 8.79
N PHE A 196 -9.20 -13.03 9.36
CA PHE A 196 -7.97 -12.80 8.61
C PHE A 196 -7.66 -13.97 7.67
N GLU A 197 -7.86 -15.21 8.14
CA GLU A 197 -7.62 -16.40 7.33
C GLU A 197 -8.54 -16.44 6.11
N ALA A 198 -9.85 -16.17 6.30
CA ALA A 198 -10.81 -16.14 5.21
C ALA A 198 -10.49 -15.03 4.20
N ALA A 199 -10.09 -13.84 4.68
CA ALA A 199 -9.67 -12.73 3.83
C ALA A 199 -8.43 -13.10 3.00
N ILE A 200 -7.41 -13.71 3.60
CA ILE A 200 -6.20 -14.17 2.89
C ILE A 200 -6.57 -15.22 1.83
N ASP A 201 -7.41 -16.20 2.16
CA ASP A 201 -7.87 -17.22 1.21
C ASP A 201 -8.68 -16.60 0.07
N ARG A 202 -9.55 -15.62 0.35
CA ARG A 202 -10.37 -14.91 -0.65
C ARG A 202 -9.53 -14.13 -1.65
N MET A 203 -8.50 -13.44 -1.17
CA MET A 203 -7.61 -12.68 -2.03
C MET A 203 -6.69 -13.57 -2.88
N GLY A 204 -6.22 -14.69 -2.33
CA GLY A 204 -5.40 -15.66 -3.04
C GLY A 204 -4.22 -15.00 -3.76
N SER A 205 -4.05 -15.30 -5.06
CA SER A 205 -2.98 -14.75 -5.90
C SER A 205 -3.12 -13.24 -6.20
N ARG A 206 -4.28 -12.64 -5.91
CA ARG A 206 -4.51 -11.19 -6.04
C ARG A 206 -3.91 -10.39 -4.89
N LEU A 207 -3.55 -11.03 -3.77
CA LEU A 207 -2.89 -10.36 -2.65
C LEU A 207 -1.49 -9.89 -3.08
N GLY A 208 -1.37 -8.62 -3.40
CA GLY A 208 -0.16 -8.03 -3.95
C GLY A 208 0.73 -7.33 -2.92
N HIS A 209 0.18 -6.96 -1.77
CA HIS A 209 0.89 -6.24 -0.72
C HIS A 209 0.13 -6.32 0.61
N VAL A 210 0.87 -6.24 1.72
CA VAL A 210 0.29 -6.23 3.07
C VAL A 210 0.83 -5.04 3.85
N HIS A 211 -0.06 -4.26 4.48
CA HIS A 211 0.34 -3.26 5.47
C HIS A 211 0.24 -3.81 6.88
N MET A 212 1.24 -3.53 7.69
CA MET A 212 1.34 -3.96 9.09
C MET A 212 1.21 -2.76 10.03
N ALA A 213 0.13 -2.74 10.80
CA ALA A 213 -0.02 -1.94 11.99
C ALA A 213 -0.86 -2.73 12.99
N ASP A 214 -0.67 -2.51 14.28
CA ASP A 214 -1.47 -3.19 15.29
C ASP A 214 -2.90 -2.61 15.37
N SER A 215 -3.78 -3.24 16.12
CA SER A 215 -5.20 -2.90 16.27
C SER A 215 -5.49 -1.46 16.69
N ASN A 216 -4.50 -0.78 17.24
CA ASN A 216 -4.52 0.63 17.63
C ASN A 216 -3.68 1.53 16.71
N ARG A 217 -3.26 1.00 15.56
CA ARG A 217 -2.38 1.60 14.55
C ARG A 217 -0.96 1.94 15.04
N MET A 218 -0.57 1.43 16.21
CA MET A 218 0.80 1.48 16.71
C MET A 218 1.68 0.42 16.03
N PHE A 219 2.97 0.44 16.38
CA PHE A 219 3.91 -0.61 15.97
C PHE A 219 3.40 -2.00 16.38
N PRO A 220 3.54 -3.04 15.52
CA PRO A 220 3.11 -4.39 15.81
C PRO A 220 3.62 -4.95 17.13
N GLY A 221 2.72 -5.52 17.94
CA GLY A 221 3.00 -6.04 19.28
C GLY A 221 2.55 -5.11 20.41
N TYR A 222 2.01 -3.93 20.10
CA TYR A 222 1.45 -2.97 21.05
C TYR A 222 -0.09 -2.89 21.04
N GLY A 223 -0.74 -3.81 20.37
CA GLY A 223 -2.18 -4.05 20.36
C GLY A 223 -2.50 -5.52 20.64
N HIS A 224 -3.49 -6.07 19.93
CA HIS A 224 -3.95 -7.44 20.16
C HIS A 224 -3.91 -8.34 18.89
N ILE A 225 -3.32 -7.85 17.79
CA ILE A 225 -3.25 -8.62 16.54
C ILE A 225 -2.18 -9.72 16.66
N ASP A 226 -2.55 -10.96 16.31
CA ASP A 226 -1.62 -12.07 16.22
C ASP A 226 -0.91 -12.11 14.87
N PHE A 227 0.18 -11.33 14.76
CA PHE A 227 1.02 -11.28 13.56
C PHE A 227 1.69 -12.61 13.24
N GLU A 228 1.92 -13.47 14.25
CA GLU A 228 2.50 -14.79 14.03
C GLU A 228 1.53 -15.71 13.28
N ALA A 229 0.27 -15.76 13.74
CA ALA A 229 -0.78 -16.52 13.06
C ALA A 229 -0.99 -16.05 11.62
N ILE A 230 -1.07 -14.72 11.41
CA ILE A 230 -1.17 -14.12 10.06
C ILE A 230 0.03 -14.51 9.20
N THR A 231 1.24 -14.44 9.74
CA THR A 231 2.47 -14.79 9.01
C THR A 231 2.48 -16.25 8.59
N ARG A 232 2.09 -17.18 9.50
CA ARG A 232 1.96 -18.61 9.16
C ARG A 232 0.94 -18.83 8.04
N LYS A 233 -0.21 -18.17 8.12
CA LYS A 233 -1.26 -18.28 7.10
C LYS A 233 -0.78 -17.77 5.75
N LEU A 234 -0.15 -16.59 5.70
CA LEU A 234 0.44 -16.04 4.47
C LEU A 234 1.52 -16.97 3.89
N ALA A 235 2.41 -17.50 4.72
CA ALA A 235 3.44 -18.45 4.29
C ALA A 235 2.83 -19.72 3.70
N ALA A 236 1.77 -20.26 4.32
CA ALA A 236 1.07 -21.45 3.84
C ALA A 236 0.40 -21.28 2.48
N THR A 237 0.04 -20.04 2.09
CA THR A 237 -0.49 -19.74 0.74
C THR A 237 0.62 -19.53 -0.31
N GLY A 238 1.88 -19.53 0.09
CA GLY A 238 3.01 -19.22 -0.80
C GLY A 238 3.19 -17.73 -1.08
N PHE A 239 2.65 -16.85 -0.23
CA PHE A 239 2.80 -15.39 -0.37
C PHE A 239 4.29 -14.99 -0.37
N ASP A 240 4.75 -14.41 -1.47
CA ASP A 240 6.15 -14.02 -1.71
C ASP A 240 6.34 -12.50 -1.90
N GLN A 241 5.24 -11.73 -1.75
CA GLN A 241 5.22 -10.29 -1.92
C GLN A 241 5.71 -9.56 -0.66
N TYR A 242 5.55 -8.23 -0.64
CA TYR A 242 6.00 -7.40 0.48
C TYR A 242 4.94 -7.25 1.57
N MET A 243 5.44 -7.21 2.81
CA MET A 243 4.74 -6.69 3.97
C MET A 243 5.44 -5.40 4.40
N SER A 244 4.75 -4.27 4.51
CA SER A 244 5.35 -3.02 4.96
C SER A 244 4.72 -2.46 6.23
N PHE A 245 5.54 -1.75 7.02
CA PHE A 245 5.02 -1.03 8.17
C PHE A 245 4.29 0.24 7.70
N GLU A 246 2.98 0.30 7.97
CA GLU A 246 2.16 1.52 7.88
C GLU A 246 1.52 1.81 9.24
N CYS A 247 2.36 1.89 10.26
CA CYS A 247 1.96 2.18 11.64
C CYS A 247 2.45 3.56 12.08
N PHE A 248 1.79 4.13 13.08
CA PHE A 248 2.32 5.33 13.74
C PHE A 248 3.65 5.02 14.42
N ASN A 249 4.52 6.03 14.55
CA ASN A 249 5.79 5.94 15.27
C ASN A 249 5.55 5.92 16.79
N GLN A 250 4.74 4.98 17.25
CA GLN A 250 4.31 4.82 18.63
C GLN A 250 4.55 3.37 19.10
N PRO A 251 4.86 3.16 20.39
CA PRO A 251 4.84 4.15 21.50
C PRO A 251 5.91 5.22 21.42
N THR A 252 7.07 5.00 20.83
CA THR A 252 8.09 6.02 20.55
C THR A 252 8.79 5.76 19.22
N LEU A 253 9.31 6.83 18.62
CA LEU A 253 10.07 6.75 17.37
C LEU A 253 11.33 5.87 17.52
N GLU A 254 12.03 6.01 18.64
CA GLU A 254 13.24 5.25 18.96
C GLU A 254 12.93 3.74 18.97
N LEU A 255 11.86 3.36 19.64
CA LEU A 255 11.43 1.97 19.71
C LEU A 255 11.13 1.41 18.32
N VAL A 256 10.38 2.14 17.49
CA VAL A 256 10.08 1.70 16.11
C VAL A 256 11.38 1.48 15.33
N ARG A 257 12.36 2.38 15.44
CA ARG A 257 13.66 2.23 14.77
C ARG A 257 14.47 1.05 15.29
N GLU A 258 14.42 0.75 16.58
CA GLU A 258 15.19 -0.33 17.21
C GLU A 258 14.56 -1.71 17.00
N GLU A 259 13.23 -1.82 17.12
CA GLU A 259 12.54 -3.11 17.13
C GLU A 259 12.16 -3.62 15.74
N SER A 260 12.07 -2.75 14.71
CA SER A 260 11.61 -3.17 13.38
C SER A 260 12.42 -4.34 12.82
N GLY A 261 13.75 -4.28 12.90
CA GLY A 261 14.60 -5.35 12.39
C GLY A 261 14.42 -6.68 13.14
N ARG A 262 14.29 -6.62 14.47
CA ARG A 262 14.02 -7.80 15.30
C ARG A 262 12.66 -8.42 14.99
N PHE A 263 11.65 -7.58 14.82
CA PHE A 263 10.29 -8.01 14.50
C PHE A 263 10.26 -8.72 13.12
N ILE A 264 10.89 -8.13 12.10
CA ILE A 264 11.02 -8.76 10.77
C ILE A 264 11.73 -10.10 10.86
N GLN A 265 12.84 -10.18 11.59
CA GLN A 265 13.59 -11.41 11.74
C GLN A 265 12.72 -12.52 12.39
N LYS A 266 11.97 -12.18 13.42
CA LYS A 266 11.01 -13.10 14.06
C LYS A 266 9.97 -13.62 13.05
N LEU A 267 9.35 -12.74 12.25
CA LEU A 267 8.36 -13.15 11.24
C LEU A 267 9.00 -14.03 10.14
N ARG A 268 10.23 -13.77 9.74
CA ARG A 268 10.96 -14.62 8.79
C ARG A 268 11.20 -16.04 9.33
N GLU A 269 11.49 -16.17 10.61
CA GLU A 269 11.68 -17.48 11.25
C GLU A 269 10.35 -18.24 11.30
N ILE A 270 9.26 -17.57 11.62
CA ILE A 270 7.92 -18.14 11.63
C ILE A 270 7.51 -18.60 10.21
N ALA A 271 7.79 -17.81 9.19
CA ALA A 271 7.44 -18.15 7.81
C ALA A 271 8.19 -19.38 7.25
N LYS A 272 9.23 -19.86 7.91
CA LYS A 272 10.00 -21.06 7.52
C LYS A 272 9.51 -22.34 8.19
N GLN A 273 8.65 -22.21 9.19
CA GLN A 273 8.07 -23.35 9.93
C GLN A 273 6.87 -23.95 9.19
#